data_e6b7a215c677cf5eeba2af8bbc224635
#
_entry.id   e6b7a215c677cf5eeba2af8bbc224635
#
_cell.length_a   1.000
_cell.length_b   1.000
_cell.length_c   1.000
_cell.angle_alpha   90.00
_cell.angle_beta   90.00
_cell.angle_gamma   90.00
#
_symmetry.space_group_name_H-M   'P 1'
#
loop_
_entity.id
_entity.type
_entity.pdbx_description
1 polymer ?
#
loop_
_entity_poly.entity_id
_entity_poly.type
_entity_poly.pdbx_seq_one_letter_code
_entity_poly.pdbx_strand_id
1 'polypeptide(L)'
;KFQHIYLGEILFNLSELKELIFIEQIIKDLTINAIDYSGKFMDTGINIRKNTQISIVAEGQVDLFPDNSPGQYLTGPKGSGNGKGKDSNFLGGALIGKISDSEFMIGESLQLTPKTNFLEGRLFIQIVHSPWDNRSTGSYTLKIRSLN
;
A
#
# COMPACT_ATOMS: atom_id res chain seq x y z
N LYS A 1 11.99 36.31 25.03
CA LYS A 1 13.10 35.92 24.18
C LYS A 1 12.66 34.84 23.20
N PHE A 2 12.72 35.12 21.91
CA PHE A 2 12.24 34.22 20.87
C PHE A 2 13.40 33.58 20.15
N GLN A 3 13.23 32.30 19.86
CA GLN A 3 14.10 31.55 18.95
C GLN A 3 13.27 31.14 17.73
N HIS A 4 13.94 31.02 16.60
CA HIS A 4 13.29 30.67 15.36
C HIS A 4 13.91 29.37 14.81
N ILE A 5 13.04 28.53 14.27
CA ILE A 5 13.44 27.29 13.61
C ILE A 5 13.04 27.36 12.16
N TYR A 6 13.98 27.02 11.30
CA TYR A 6 13.75 26.93 9.85
C TYR A 6 13.31 25.54 9.46
N LEU A 7 12.15 25.42 8.84
CA LEU A 7 11.62 24.17 8.31
C LEU A 7 11.35 24.38 6.81
N GLY A 8 12.34 24.07 5.96
CA GLY A 8 12.28 24.44 4.57
C GLY A 8 12.30 25.94 4.42
N GLU A 9 11.29 26.51 3.76
CA GLU A 9 11.12 27.97 3.58
C GLU A 9 10.25 28.59 4.67
N ILE A 10 9.81 27.80 5.66
CA ILE A 10 8.91 28.26 6.69
C ILE A 10 9.69 28.55 7.98
N LEU A 11 9.51 29.75 8.49
CA LEU A 11 10.13 30.18 9.74
C LEU A 11 9.09 30.19 10.84
N PHE A 12 9.35 29.45 11.93
CA PHE A 12 8.46 29.41 13.09
C PHE A 12 9.08 30.11 14.29
N ASN A 13 8.24 30.81 15.04
CA ASN A 13 8.61 31.28 16.38
C ASN A 13 8.60 30.09 17.34
N LEU A 14 9.72 29.86 18.02
CA LEU A 14 9.88 28.69 18.89
C LEU A 14 8.85 28.65 20.03
N SER A 15 8.40 29.82 20.52
CA SER A 15 7.40 29.87 21.57
C SER A 15 6.04 29.30 21.16
N GLU A 16 5.77 29.21 19.87
CA GLU A 16 4.52 28.68 19.32
C GLU A 16 4.60 27.20 19.01
N LEU A 17 5.80 26.63 19.00
CA LEU A 17 6.01 25.24 18.55
C LEU A 17 5.39 24.18 19.45
N LYS A 18 5.16 24.46 20.73
CA LYS A 18 4.57 23.49 21.64
C LYS A 18 3.15 23.08 21.27
N GLU A 19 2.50 23.86 20.41
CA GLU A 19 1.16 23.55 19.88
C GLU A 19 1.20 23.05 18.44
N LEU A 20 2.39 22.96 17.86
CA LEU A 20 2.55 22.51 16.50
C LEU A 20 2.54 20.99 16.42
N ILE A 21 1.67 20.47 15.57
CA ILE A 21 1.61 19.05 15.24
C ILE A 21 2.33 18.86 13.91
N PHE A 22 3.40 18.07 13.91
CA PHE A 22 4.09 17.72 12.67
C PHE A 22 3.32 16.65 11.93
N ILE A 23 2.87 16.98 10.73
CA ILE A 23 2.20 16.05 9.84
C ILE A 23 3.19 15.69 8.74
N GLU A 24 3.57 14.42 8.70
CA GLU A 24 4.46 13.93 7.66
C GLU A 24 3.75 13.94 6.31
N GLN A 25 4.35 14.59 5.31
CA GLN A 25 3.85 14.54 3.95
C GLN A 25 4.38 13.31 3.26
N ILE A 26 3.47 12.47 2.79
CA ILE A 26 3.81 11.23 2.10
C ILE A 26 3.49 11.39 0.62
N ILE A 27 4.51 11.28 -0.21
CA ILE A 27 4.38 11.24 -1.66
C ILE A 27 5.26 10.09 -2.13
N LYS A 28 4.66 8.99 -2.54
CA LYS A 28 5.42 7.83 -2.96
C LYS A 28 4.75 7.10 -4.12
N ASP A 29 5.52 6.86 -5.16
CA ASP A 29 5.12 6.05 -6.29
C ASP A 29 5.89 4.74 -6.23
N LEU A 30 5.18 3.62 -6.32
CA LEU A 30 5.73 2.29 -6.20
C LEU A 30 5.26 1.41 -7.35
N THR A 31 6.10 0.46 -7.73
CA THR A 31 5.71 -0.64 -8.59
C THR A 31 5.94 -1.94 -7.84
N ILE A 32 4.92 -2.79 -7.78
CA ILE A 32 5.04 -4.12 -7.22
C ILE A 32 4.82 -5.14 -8.34
N ASN A 33 5.79 -6.02 -8.54
CA ASN A 33 5.70 -7.04 -9.58
C ASN A 33 5.32 -8.40 -9.00
N ALA A 34 4.57 -9.17 -9.77
CA ALA A 34 4.06 -10.46 -9.32
C ALA A 34 5.15 -11.55 -9.28
N ILE A 35 6.21 -11.41 -10.05
CA ILE A 35 7.30 -12.40 -10.05
C ILE A 35 7.94 -12.48 -8.67
N ASP A 36 8.22 -11.32 -8.06
CA ASP A 36 8.90 -11.27 -6.76
C ASP A 36 7.94 -11.28 -5.56
N TYR A 37 6.74 -10.71 -5.73
CA TYR A 37 5.86 -10.42 -4.62
C TYR A 37 4.48 -11.09 -4.70
N SER A 38 4.36 -12.14 -5.47
CA SER A 38 3.18 -13.01 -5.41
C SER A 38 3.30 -13.88 -4.16
N GLY A 39 2.45 -13.62 -3.18
CA GLY A 39 2.50 -14.31 -1.90
C GLY A 39 3.60 -13.84 -0.94
N LYS A 40 4.29 -12.75 -1.26
CA LYS A 40 5.34 -12.17 -0.42
C LYS A 40 5.09 -10.69 -0.21
N PHE A 41 5.34 -10.20 1.00
CA PHE A 41 5.18 -8.78 1.31
C PHE A 41 6.40 -7.97 0.92
N MET A 42 6.13 -6.82 0.28
CA MET A 42 7.10 -5.80 -0.03
C MET A 42 7.02 -4.67 1.01
N ASP A 43 8.17 -4.27 1.54
CA ASP A 43 8.24 -3.11 2.44
C ASP A 43 8.11 -1.83 1.62
N THR A 44 7.09 -1.02 1.90
CA THR A 44 6.89 0.25 1.20
C THR A 44 7.81 1.36 1.70
N GLY A 45 8.41 1.19 2.88
CA GLY A 45 9.17 2.25 3.53
C GLY A 45 8.31 3.29 4.24
N ILE A 46 7.00 3.11 4.25
CA ILE A 46 6.05 4.07 4.84
C ILE A 46 5.66 3.60 6.24
N ASN A 47 5.80 4.50 7.22
CA ASN A 47 5.32 4.27 8.58
C ASN A 47 3.95 4.90 8.76
N ILE A 48 2.99 4.08 9.18
CA ILE A 48 1.66 4.54 9.51
C ILE A 48 1.61 4.82 11.00
N ARG A 49 1.27 6.04 11.33
CA ARG A 49 1.18 6.53 12.72
C ARG A 49 -0.27 6.91 13.02
N LYS A 50 -0.55 7.19 14.28
CA LYS A 50 -1.90 7.52 14.75
C LYS A 50 -2.59 8.62 13.92
N ASN A 51 -1.82 9.62 13.48
CA ASN A 51 -2.36 10.76 12.73
C ASN A 51 -2.12 10.66 11.22
N THR A 52 -1.59 9.55 10.76
CA THR A 52 -1.33 9.35 9.33
C THR A 52 -2.64 9.17 8.57
N GLN A 53 -2.82 9.99 7.53
CA GLN A 53 -3.96 9.87 6.63
C GLN A 53 -3.40 9.79 5.22
N ILE A 54 -3.65 8.67 4.56
CA ILE A 54 -3.14 8.43 3.21
C ILE A 54 -4.21 7.89 2.28
N SER A 55 -4.02 8.19 1.02
CA SER A 55 -4.75 7.60 -0.10
C SER A 55 -3.78 6.72 -0.88
N ILE A 56 -4.22 5.52 -1.21
CA ILE A 56 -3.50 4.59 -2.08
C ILE A 56 -4.36 4.35 -3.30
N VAL A 57 -3.80 4.57 -4.48
CA VAL A 57 -4.46 4.27 -5.75
C VAL A 57 -3.55 3.33 -6.53
N ALA A 58 -4.11 2.25 -7.03
CA ALA A 58 -3.35 1.22 -7.74
C ALA A 58 -4.00 0.91 -9.09
N GLU A 59 -3.15 0.65 -10.09
CA GLU A 59 -3.59 0.23 -11.42
C GLU A 59 -2.59 -0.76 -12.01
N GLY A 60 -3.00 -1.44 -13.05
CA GLY A 60 -2.20 -2.41 -13.75
C GLY A 60 -2.90 -3.75 -13.90
N GLN A 61 -2.18 -4.72 -14.40
CA GLN A 61 -2.67 -6.08 -14.60
C GLN A 61 -1.62 -7.11 -14.22
N VAL A 62 -2.09 -8.23 -13.70
CA VAL A 62 -1.30 -9.40 -13.37
C VAL A 62 -1.90 -10.59 -14.10
N ASP A 63 -1.04 -11.43 -14.67
CA ASP A 63 -1.42 -12.69 -15.28
C ASP A 63 -1.18 -13.81 -14.27
N LEU A 64 -2.26 -14.47 -13.84
CA LEU A 64 -2.18 -15.50 -12.81
C LEU A 64 -1.77 -16.87 -13.34
N PHE A 65 -1.72 -17.07 -14.66
CA PHE A 65 -1.36 -18.34 -15.26
C PHE A 65 -0.62 -18.15 -16.58
N PRO A 66 0.51 -17.44 -16.59
CA PRO A 66 1.17 -17.06 -17.84
C PRO A 66 1.79 -18.24 -18.61
N ASP A 67 2.17 -19.30 -17.92
CA ASP A 67 2.90 -20.40 -18.54
C ASP A 67 2.01 -21.31 -19.38
N ASN A 68 0.78 -21.57 -18.92
CA ASN A 68 -0.14 -22.50 -19.60
C ASN A 68 -1.25 -21.79 -20.37
N SER A 69 -1.64 -20.60 -19.95
CA SER A 69 -2.77 -19.87 -20.52
C SER A 69 -2.49 -18.38 -20.57
N PRO A 70 -1.47 -17.94 -21.34
CA PRO A 70 -1.10 -16.53 -21.38
C PRO A 70 -2.26 -15.63 -21.72
N GLY A 71 -2.51 -14.62 -20.89
CA GLY A 71 -3.58 -13.63 -21.11
C GLY A 71 -4.99 -14.08 -20.76
N GLN A 72 -5.19 -15.34 -20.37
CA GLN A 72 -6.53 -15.85 -20.04
C GLN A 72 -6.97 -15.46 -18.62
N TYR A 73 -6.05 -15.41 -17.69
CA TYR A 73 -6.34 -15.15 -16.27
C TYR A 73 -5.74 -13.83 -15.80
N LEU A 74 -6.01 -12.79 -16.56
CA LEU A 74 -5.63 -11.43 -16.19
C LEU A 74 -6.54 -10.90 -15.09
N THR A 75 -5.95 -10.17 -14.17
CA THR A 75 -6.70 -9.51 -13.10
C THR A 75 -6.10 -8.15 -12.77
N GLY A 76 -6.95 -7.25 -12.29
CA GLY A 76 -6.52 -5.99 -11.71
C GLY A 76 -6.34 -6.11 -10.18
N PRO A 77 -6.08 -4.98 -9.50
CA PRO A 77 -5.81 -4.99 -8.06
C PRO A 77 -6.94 -5.48 -7.17
N LYS A 78 -8.16 -5.57 -7.68
CA LYS A 78 -9.30 -6.14 -6.93
C LYS A 78 -9.20 -7.66 -6.77
N GLY A 79 -8.42 -8.31 -7.60
CA GLY A 79 -8.30 -9.75 -7.59
C GLY A 79 -9.22 -10.45 -8.55
N SER A 80 -8.92 -11.72 -8.79
CA SER A 80 -9.58 -12.55 -9.78
C SER A 80 -10.88 -13.15 -9.23
N GLY A 81 -11.91 -13.22 -10.07
CA GLY A 81 -13.12 -13.97 -9.76
C GLY A 81 -12.94 -15.49 -9.76
N ASN A 82 -11.75 -16.00 -10.08
CA ASN A 82 -11.46 -17.43 -10.14
C ASN A 82 -11.20 -18.09 -8.77
N GLY A 83 -11.20 -17.32 -7.71
CA GLY A 83 -11.13 -17.85 -6.36
C GLY A 83 -10.04 -17.21 -5.50
N LYS A 84 -9.99 -17.65 -4.25
CA LYS A 84 -9.00 -17.20 -3.30
C LYS A 84 -7.60 -17.66 -3.70
N GLY A 85 -6.62 -16.84 -3.37
CA GLY A 85 -5.22 -17.21 -3.54
C GLY A 85 -4.82 -18.38 -2.65
N LYS A 86 -3.74 -19.04 -3.04
CA LYS A 86 -3.16 -20.14 -2.26
C LYS A 86 -2.81 -19.65 -0.85
N ASP A 87 -3.34 -20.34 0.15
CA ASP A 87 -3.14 -20.02 1.57
C ASP A 87 -3.55 -18.60 1.96
N SER A 88 -4.55 -18.05 1.29
CA SER A 88 -5.03 -16.67 1.53
C SER A 88 -6.54 -16.62 1.68
N ASN A 89 -6.99 -15.63 2.45
CA ASN A 89 -8.41 -15.30 2.55
C ASN A 89 -8.85 -14.30 1.46
N PHE A 90 -7.92 -13.80 0.66
CA PHE A 90 -8.17 -12.82 -0.40
C PHE A 90 -8.12 -13.50 -1.77
N LEU A 91 -8.78 -12.88 -2.74
CA LEU A 91 -8.78 -13.38 -4.12
C LEU A 91 -7.36 -13.36 -4.72
N GLY A 92 -7.04 -14.36 -5.52
CA GLY A 92 -5.76 -14.41 -6.22
C GLY A 92 -5.54 -13.17 -7.07
N GLY A 93 -4.35 -12.61 -7.01
CA GLY A 93 -4.01 -11.38 -7.73
C GLY A 93 -4.45 -10.09 -7.06
N ALA A 94 -5.21 -10.15 -5.99
CA ALA A 94 -5.61 -8.95 -5.26
C ALA A 94 -4.40 -8.24 -4.65
N LEU A 95 -4.45 -6.92 -4.64
CA LEU A 95 -3.45 -6.12 -3.92
C LEU A 95 -3.92 -5.93 -2.48
N ILE A 96 -3.12 -6.42 -1.55
CA ILE A 96 -3.41 -6.32 -0.11
C ILE A 96 -2.29 -5.60 0.62
N GLY A 97 -2.62 -5.06 1.78
CA GLY A 97 -1.69 -4.42 2.67
C GLY A 97 -1.60 -5.13 4.01
N LYS A 98 -0.54 -4.83 4.73
CA LYS A 98 -0.33 -5.33 6.09
C LYS A 98 0.31 -4.23 6.92
N ILE A 99 -0.26 -4.00 8.09
CA ILE A 99 0.30 -3.13 9.11
C ILE A 99 0.28 -3.92 10.41
N SER A 100 1.43 -4.05 11.07
CA SER A 100 1.59 -4.95 12.21
C SER A 100 1.21 -6.37 11.79
N ASP A 101 0.29 -7.04 12.47
CA ASP A 101 -0.15 -8.38 12.11
C ASP A 101 -1.49 -8.40 11.36
N SER A 102 -2.00 -7.23 10.96
CA SER A 102 -3.31 -7.11 10.32
C SER A 102 -3.17 -6.93 8.82
N GLU A 103 -3.79 -7.82 8.08
CA GLU A 103 -3.90 -7.77 6.63
C GLU A 103 -5.23 -7.16 6.22
N PHE A 104 -5.22 -6.39 5.14
CA PHE A 104 -6.42 -5.73 4.65
C PHE A 104 -6.37 -5.56 3.13
N MET A 105 -7.54 -5.43 2.53
CA MET A 105 -7.66 -5.20 1.09
C MET A 105 -7.28 -3.77 0.73
N ILE A 106 -6.42 -3.60 -0.27
CA ILE A 106 -6.17 -2.31 -0.91
C ILE A 106 -7.03 -2.19 -2.17
N GLY A 107 -6.95 -3.17 -3.06
CA GLY A 107 -7.66 -3.11 -4.33
C GLY A 107 -7.17 -1.99 -5.22
N GLU A 108 -8.09 -1.35 -5.92
CA GLU A 108 -7.79 -0.23 -6.82
C GLU A 108 -7.58 1.09 -6.07
N SER A 109 -8.20 1.22 -4.91
CA SER A 109 -8.04 2.40 -4.08
C SER A 109 -8.40 2.12 -2.62
N LEU A 110 -7.72 2.80 -1.73
CA LEU A 110 -7.97 2.71 -0.29
C LEU A 110 -7.58 4.02 0.37
N GLN A 111 -8.39 4.47 1.32
CA GLN A 111 -8.03 5.58 2.20
C GLN A 111 -7.86 5.05 3.61
N LEU A 112 -6.68 5.29 4.18
CA LEU A 112 -6.37 4.97 5.58
C LEU A 112 -6.45 6.26 6.40
N THR A 113 -7.37 6.31 7.33
CA THR A 113 -7.57 7.45 8.23
C THR A 113 -7.72 6.96 9.67
N PRO A 114 -7.57 7.83 10.68
CA PRO A 114 -7.78 7.42 12.07
C PRO A 114 -9.18 6.88 12.35
N LYS A 115 -10.17 7.24 11.53
CA LYS A 115 -11.55 6.74 11.68
C LYS A 115 -11.74 5.34 11.09
N THR A 116 -10.96 4.99 10.08
CA THR A 116 -11.08 3.71 9.37
C THR A 116 -9.98 2.73 9.73
N ASN A 117 -8.91 3.21 10.34
CA ASN A 117 -7.74 2.38 10.65
C ASN A 117 -7.06 2.89 11.92
N PHE A 118 -7.01 2.04 12.94
CA PHE A 118 -6.34 2.34 14.19
C PHE A 118 -4.96 1.67 14.28
N LEU A 119 -4.50 1.08 13.18
CA LEU A 119 -3.23 0.37 13.15
C LEU A 119 -2.06 1.33 13.01
N GLU A 120 -0.98 1.01 13.69
CA GLU A 120 0.29 1.72 13.59
C GLU A 120 1.39 0.74 13.21
N GLY A 121 2.34 1.18 12.40
CA GLY A 121 3.48 0.38 11.99
C GLY A 121 3.84 0.58 10.54
N ARG A 122 4.81 -0.19 10.10
CA ARG A 122 5.27 -0.18 8.71
C ARG A 122 4.20 -0.76 7.80
N LEU A 123 3.97 -0.11 6.68
CA LEU A 123 3.07 -0.62 5.65
C LEU A 123 3.82 -1.56 4.72
N PHE A 124 3.32 -2.77 4.61
CA PHE A 124 3.76 -3.76 3.62
C PHE A 124 2.64 -4.01 2.62
N ILE A 125 2.99 -4.39 1.40
CA ILE A 125 2.02 -4.71 0.36
C ILE A 125 2.37 -6.03 -0.30
N GLN A 126 1.37 -6.70 -0.85
CA GLN A 126 1.52 -8.00 -1.48
C GLN A 126 0.52 -8.15 -2.62
N ILE A 127 0.92 -8.86 -3.66
CA ILE A 127 -0.01 -9.43 -4.63
C ILE A 127 -0.34 -10.83 -4.16
N VAL A 128 -1.62 -11.11 -3.95
CA VAL A 128 -2.07 -12.41 -3.47
C VAL A 128 -1.72 -13.50 -4.49
N HIS A 129 -1.16 -14.60 -3.99
CA HIS A 129 -0.70 -15.70 -4.82
C HIS A 129 -1.84 -16.31 -5.65
N SER A 130 -1.49 -16.87 -6.81
CA SER A 130 -2.44 -17.54 -7.68
C SER A 130 -3.21 -18.65 -6.94
N PRO A 131 -4.52 -18.85 -7.26
CA PRO A 131 -5.26 -19.98 -6.69
C PRO A 131 -4.66 -21.35 -7.01
N TRP A 132 -3.88 -21.45 -8.07
CA TRP A 132 -3.35 -22.73 -8.58
C TRP A 132 -1.90 -22.98 -8.19
N ASP A 133 -1.35 -22.17 -7.29
CA ASP A 133 0.01 -22.31 -6.77
C ASP A 133 1.11 -22.27 -7.85
N ASN A 134 0.88 -21.51 -8.89
CA ASN A 134 1.84 -21.27 -9.97
C ASN A 134 2.35 -19.84 -9.94
N ARG A 135 3.44 -19.57 -10.66
CA ARG A 135 3.97 -18.22 -10.77
C ARG A 135 2.99 -17.32 -11.51
N SER A 136 3.06 -16.04 -11.22
CA SER A 136 2.31 -15.00 -11.88
C SER A 136 3.27 -13.95 -12.44
N THR A 137 2.83 -13.21 -13.45
CA THR A 137 3.60 -12.12 -14.06
C THR A 137 2.77 -10.85 -14.10
N GLY A 138 3.42 -9.73 -14.43
CA GLY A 138 2.78 -8.42 -14.45
C GLY A 138 3.06 -7.63 -13.20
N SER A 139 2.46 -6.46 -13.12
CA SER A 139 2.72 -5.54 -12.01
C SER A 139 1.56 -4.59 -11.79
N TYR A 140 1.53 -4.03 -10.57
CA TYR A 140 0.68 -2.90 -10.24
C TYR A 140 1.55 -1.70 -9.92
N THR A 141 1.11 -0.52 -10.37
CA THR A 141 1.71 0.75 -9.98
C THR A 141 0.81 1.42 -8.95
N LEU A 142 1.41 1.93 -7.90
CA LEU A 142 0.70 2.56 -6.80
C LEU A 142 1.15 4.02 -6.66
N LYS A 143 0.17 4.87 -6.40
CA LYS A 143 0.39 6.25 -5.97
C LYS A 143 -0.10 6.38 -4.54
N ILE A 144 0.80 6.72 -3.63
CA ILE A 144 0.50 6.87 -2.21
C ILE A 144 0.70 8.33 -1.83
N ARG A 145 -0.35 8.94 -1.30
CA ARG A 145 -0.37 10.39 -1.00
C ARG A 145 -0.99 10.63 0.36
N SER A 146 -0.39 11.54 1.11
CA SER A 146 -1.05 12.04 2.32
C SER A 146 -2.29 12.84 1.97
N LEU A 147 -3.32 12.73 2.82
CA LEU A 147 -4.61 13.40 2.63
C LEU A 147 -4.67 14.78 3.28
N ASN A 148 -3.57 15.24 3.82
CA ASN A 148 -3.50 16.52 4.53
C ASN A 148 -3.12 17.68 3.62
#